data_20283cf4c3280decf4a3e3c708627878
#
_entry.id   20283cf4c3280decf4a3e3c708627878
#
_cell.length_a   1.000
_cell.length_b   1.000
_cell.length_c   1.000
_cell.angle_alpha   90.00
_cell.angle_beta   90.00
_cell.angle_gamma   90.00
#
_symmetry.space_group_name_H-M   'P 1'
#
loop_
_entity.id
_entity.type
_entity.pdbx_description
1 polymer ?
#
loop_
_entity_poly.entity_id
_entity_poly.type
_entity_poly.pdbx_seq_one_letter_code
_entity_poly.pdbx_strand_id
1 'polypeptide(L)'
;MAKALAPENWGSALQGVDVVVNCAGVLQDSASENATGVHALGAAALFRACQQAGVRRVIHFSAIGVDREQPSAFSASKYAGEEALMTLDLDWVVLRPSVVLGRPVFGASALFRGLAALPLLPSMPGSGRLQVVQLEDVVETVAFFLSPDSPSRIALDLAGPDAFAMEEVVAHYRRWLGWDEARVLALPRWAARLLYRLGDAVSVLGWRPPMRTNAALEISRGATGDPGPWKAITGIEPRGLPTALAANPATVQDRWFAGLYFIKPAIFTVLPFFWIMTGIISLTTGWQSGVQLLIGTAVSALAAPLVIAGALADLVIGLLIALRKTARVGLWGAIGVCVFYALAGTLLRPDLWNEPLGPLMKILPIVLLHFVALAILE
;
A
#
# COMPACT_ATOMS: atom_id res chain seq x y z
N MET A 1 -12.62 -11.46 8.89
CA MET A 1 -12.74 -10.72 10.16
C MET A 1 -13.77 -11.30 11.11
N ALA A 2 -15.01 -11.59 10.70
CA ALA A 2 -16.03 -12.11 11.63
C ALA A 2 -15.58 -13.32 12.49
N LYS A 3 -14.83 -14.25 11.92
CA LYS A 3 -14.26 -15.39 12.65
C LYS A 3 -13.22 -15.02 13.72
N ALA A 4 -12.53 -13.89 13.60
CA ALA A 4 -11.48 -13.47 14.54
C ALA A 4 -12.06 -12.71 15.76
N LEU A 5 -13.33 -12.36 15.76
CA LEU A 5 -13.98 -11.59 16.82
C LEU A 5 -14.50 -12.45 17.96
N ALA A 6 -14.61 -13.77 17.79
CA ALA A 6 -15.09 -14.69 18.79
C ALA A 6 -13.93 -15.54 19.35
N PRO A 7 -13.69 -15.53 20.68
CA PRO A 7 -12.58 -16.27 21.31
C PRO A 7 -12.59 -17.76 20.97
N GLU A 8 -13.77 -18.36 20.82
CA GLU A 8 -13.97 -19.79 20.54
C GLU A 8 -13.30 -20.23 19.22
N ASN A 9 -13.22 -19.32 18.26
CA ASN A 9 -12.62 -19.61 16.95
C ASN A 9 -11.09 -19.73 16.97
N TRP A 10 -10.46 -19.35 18.07
CA TRP A 10 -8.99 -19.43 18.25
C TRP A 10 -8.55 -20.75 18.90
N GLY A 11 -9.45 -21.49 19.57
CA GLY A 11 -9.10 -22.63 20.41
C GLY A 11 -8.23 -23.69 19.73
N SER A 12 -8.56 -24.06 18.48
CA SER A 12 -7.74 -25.04 17.74
C SER A 12 -6.36 -24.53 17.35
N ALA A 13 -6.23 -23.23 17.11
CA ALA A 13 -4.95 -22.62 16.74
C ALA A 13 -4.01 -22.39 17.96
N LEU A 14 -4.56 -22.42 19.17
CA LEU A 14 -3.82 -22.17 20.42
C LEU A 14 -3.41 -23.45 21.15
N GLN A 15 -3.78 -24.62 20.65
CA GLN A 15 -3.38 -25.90 21.27
C GLN A 15 -1.87 -26.11 21.21
N GLY A 16 -1.25 -26.29 22.40
CA GLY A 16 0.20 -26.50 22.52
C GLY A 16 1.05 -25.26 22.20
N VAL A 17 0.44 -24.06 22.26
CA VAL A 17 1.14 -22.79 22.04
C VAL A 17 1.52 -22.16 23.38
N ASP A 18 2.81 -21.88 23.57
CA ASP A 18 3.34 -21.23 24.77
C ASP A 18 3.32 -19.70 24.69
N VAL A 19 3.58 -19.17 23.49
CA VAL A 19 3.69 -17.72 23.24
C VAL A 19 2.92 -17.33 21.99
N VAL A 20 2.17 -16.24 22.07
CA VAL A 20 1.48 -15.63 20.92
C VAL A 20 2.11 -14.26 20.63
N VAL A 21 2.48 -14.04 19.36
CA VAL A 21 2.94 -12.74 18.87
C VAL A 21 1.86 -12.13 17.98
N ASN A 22 1.19 -11.09 18.45
CA ASN A 22 0.15 -10.40 17.70
C ASN A 22 0.71 -9.22 16.91
N CYS A 23 0.95 -9.43 15.62
CA CYS A 23 1.39 -8.40 14.67
C CYS A 23 0.25 -7.85 13.82
N ALA A 24 -1.01 -8.18 14.12
CA ALA A 24 -2.15 -7.71 13.33
C ALA A 24 -2.30 -6.19 13.43
N GLY A 25 -2.41 -5.55 12.27
CA GLY A 25 -2.59 -4.10 12.20
C GLY A 25 -3.00 -3.61 10.83
N VAL A 26 -3.86 -2.60 10.82
CA VAL A 26 -4.30 -1.89 9.61
C VAL A 26 -4.26 -0.39 9.90
N LEU A 27 -3.60 0.38 9.04
CA LEU A 27 -3.51 1.83 9.22
C LEU A 27 -4.83 2.53 8.85
N GLN A 28 -5.61 1.94 7.96
CA GLN A 28 -6.77 2.56 7.35
C GLN A 28 -7.89 1.55 7.14
N ASP A 29 -9.13 2.00 7.33
CA ASP A 29 -10.30 1.19 7.08
C ASP A 29 -10.47 0.85 5.60
N SER A 30 -11.01 -0.33 5.34
CA SER A 30 -11.39 -0.82 4.01
C SER A 30 -12.79 -1.46 4.07
N ALA A 31 -13.34 -1.84 2.93
CA ALA A 31 -14.64 -2.51 2.87
C ALA A 31 -14.70 -3.86 3.62
N SER A 32 -13.53 -4.50 3.84
CA SER A 32 -13.42 -5.82 4.49
C SER A 32 -12.82 -5.77 5.89
N GLU A 33 -12.16 -4.68 6.27
CA GLU A 33 -11.39 -4.54 7.51
C GLU A 33 -11.52 -3.13 8.04
N ASN A 34 -11.71 -2.98 9.34
CA ASN A 34 -11.63 -1.70 10.01
C ASN A 34 -10.65 -1.75 11.19
N ALA A 35 -10.07 -0.61 11.52
CA ALA A 35 -9.05 -0.49 12.55
C ALA A 35 -9.57 -0.98 13.92
N THR A 36 -10.75 -0.56 14.34
CA THR A 36 -11.35 -0.98 15.61
C THR A 36 -11.56 -2.50 15.65
N GLY A 37 -12.04 -3.11 14.57
CA GLY A 37 -12.25 -4.56 14.49
C GLY A 37 -10.95 -5.36 14.59
N VAL A 38 -9.86 -4.86 14.00
CA VAL A 38 -8.56 -5.55 14.04
C VAL A 38 -7.83 -5.28 15.36
N HIS A 39 -7.70 -4.00 15.73
CA HIS A 39 -6.81 -3.60 16.82
C HIS A 39 -7.42 -3.78 18.21
N ALA A 40 -8.74 -3.55 18.35
CA ALA A 40 -9.42 -3.64 19.63
C ALA A 40 -10.21 -4.95 19.77
N LEU A 41 -11.26 -5.15 18.96
CA LEU A 41 -12.18 -6.27 19.17
C LEU A 41 -11.54 -7.63 18.87
N GLY A 42 -10.85 -7.76 17.74
CA GLY A 42 -10.17 -9.00 17.35
C GLY A 42 -8.98 -9.32 18.24
N ALA A 43 -8.20 -8.30 18.61
CA ALA A 43 -7.11 -8.46 19.54
C ALA A 43 -7.62 -8.89 20.94
N ALA A 44 -8.66 -8.25 21.48
CA ALA A 44 -9.26 -8.63 22.75
C ALA A 44 -9.82 -10.07 22.72
N ALA A 45 -10.43 -10.50 21.61
CA ALA A 45 -10.89 -11.87 21.44
C ALA A 45 -9.73 -12.88 21.47
N LEU A 46 -8.65 -12.58 20.75
CA LEU A 46 -7.42 -13.41 20.74
C LEU A 46 -6.82 -13.51 22.16
N PHE A 47 -6.69 -12.39 22.86
CA PHE A 47 -6.08 -12.36 24.20
C PHE A 47 -6.89 -13.15 25.22
N ARG A 48 -8.23 -13.03 25.20
CA ARG A 48 -9.10 -13.86 26.02
C ARG A 48 -8.98 -15.34 25.70
N ALA A 49 -8.89 -15.68 24.40
CA ALA A 49 -8.66 -17.06 23.98
C ALA A 49 -7.30 -17.59 24.46
N CYS A 50 -6.25 -16.76 24.43
CA CYS A 50 -4.94 -17.12 24.99
C CYS A 50 -5.05 -17.46 26.48
N GLN A 51 -5.71 -16.62 27.27
CA GLN A 51 -5.92 -16.88 28.70
C GLN A 51 -6.72 -18.18 28.93
N GLN A 52 -7.78 -18.40 28.17
CA GLN A 52 -8.60 -19.62 28.26
C GLN A 52 -7.85 -20.90 27.86
N ALA A 53 -6.97 -20.79 26.88
CA ALA A 53 -6.16 -21.91 26.38
C ALA A 53 -4.91 -22.19 27.23
N GLY A 54 -4.61 -21.37 28.24
CA GLY A 54 -3.42 -21.51 29.08
C GLY A 54 -2.12 -21.05 28.40
N VAL A 55 -2.23 -20.23 27.34
CA VAL A 55 -1.06 -19.58 26.74
C VAL A 55 -0.43 -18.67 27.78
N ARG A 56 0.86 -18.88 28.06
CA ARG A 56 1.56 -18.14 29.11
C ARG A 56 1.84 -16.69 28.74
N ARG A 57 2.34 -16.46 27.51
CA ARG A 57 2.85 -15.14 27.10
C ARG A 57 2.21 -14.61 25.84
N VAL A 58 1.95 -13.29 25.85
CA VAL A 58 1.47 -12.55 24.69
C VAL A 58 2.37 -11.35 24.42
N ILE A 59 2.98 -11.28 23.22
CA ILE A 59 3.72 -10.13 22.73
C ILE A 59 2.80 -9.40 21.75
N HIS A 60 2.44 -8.14 22.06
CA HIS A 60 1.52 -7.37 21.24
C HIS A 60 2.19 -6.16 20.60
N PHE A 61 2.08 -6.08 19.27
CA PHE A 61 2.52 -4.92 18.50
C PHE A 61 1.46 -3.81 18.51
N SER A 62 1.74 -2.76 19.27
CA SER A 62 1.01 -1.50 19.24
C SER A 62 1.68 -0.48 18.30
N ALA A 63 1.71 0.78 18.65
CA ALA A 63 2.43 1.82 17.94
C ALA A 63 2.90 2.91 18.88
N ILE A 64 3.98 3.59 18.54
CA ILE A 64 4.53 4.67 19.34
C ILE A 64 3.53 5.84 19.46
N GLY A 65 3.41 6.39 20.64
CA GLY A 65 2.56 7.56 20.91
C GLY A 65 1.06 7.32 20.85
N VAL A 66 0.58 6.07 20.98
CA VAL A 66 -0.87 5.75 21.05
C VAL A 66 -1.52 6.29 22.31
N ASP A 67 -0.75 6.53 23.36
CA ASP A 67 -1.15 7.06 24.66
C ASP A 67 -1.09 8.60 24.75
N ARG A 68 -0.76 9.29 23.67
CA ARG A 68 -0.73 10.76 23.63
C ARG A 68 -2.14 11.35 23.63
N GLU A 69 -2.25 12.57 24.14
CA GLU A 69 -3.48 13.35 24.08
C GLU A 69 -3.99 13.52 22.63
N GLN A 70 -5.31 13.56 22.47
CA GLN A 70 -6.01 13.68 21.18
C GLN A 70 -5.62 12.59 20.16
N PRO A 71 -5.89 11.30 20.46
CA PRO A 71 -5.52 10.21 19.57
C PRO A 71 -6.26 10.29 18.23
N SER A 72 -5.60 9.83 17.16
CA SER A 72 -6.27 9.50 15.92
C SER A 72 -7.15 8.25 16.11
N ALA A 73 -8.04 7.95 15.15
CA ALA A 73 -8.80 6.71 15.18
C ALA A 73 -7.90 5.46 15.19
N PHE A 74 -6.76 5.52 14.49
CA PHE A 74 -5.74 4.48 14.52
C PHE A 74 -5.12 4.32 15.91
N SER A 75 -4.59 5.40 16.49
CA SER A 75 -3.97 5.39 17.81
C SER A 75 -4.95 4.97 18.90
N ALA A 76 -6.17 5.48 18.88
CA ALA A 76 -7.23 5.11 19.84
C ALA A 76 -7.57 3.61 19.76
N SER A 77 -7.69 3.05 18.55
CA SER A 77 -8.00 1.62 18.38
C SER A 77 -6.84 0.72 18.84
N LYS A 78 -5.58 1.12 18.60
CA LYS A 78 -4.40 0.40 19.09
C LYS A 78 -4.32 0.44 20.61
N TYR A 79 -4.54 1.61 21.22
CA TYR A 79 -4.52 1.78 22.66
C TYR A 79 -5.61 0.95 23.36
N ALA A 80 -6.82 0.91 22.79
CA ALA A 80 -7.88 0.03 23.29
C ALA A 80 -7.51 -1.48 23.25
N GLY A 81 -6.69 -1.89 22.27
CA GLY A 81 -6.11 -3.23 22.24
C GLY A 81 -5.11 -3.48 23.37
N GLU A 82 -4.25 -2.51 23.66
CA GLU A 82 -3.34 -2.57 24.82
C GLU A 82 -4.10 -2.71 26.14
N GLU A 83 -5.09 -1.83 26.38
CA GLU A 83 -5.90 -1.87 27.59
C GLU A 83 -6.59 -3.22 27.78
N ALA A 84 -7.16 -3.78 26.70
CA ALA A 84 -7.77 -5.10 26.74
C ALA A 84 -6.79 -6.21 27.14
N LEU A 85 -5.52 -6.12 26.72
CA LEU A 85 -4.47 -7.08 27.09
C LEU A 85 -4.04 -6.90 28.54
N MET A 86 -3.84 -5.66 28.98
CA MET A 86 -3.34 -5.33 30.32
C MET A 86 -4.30 -5.71 31.45
N THR A 87 -5.60 -5.89 31.15
CA THR A 87 -6.60 -6.36 32.13
C THR A 87 -6.59 -7.86 32.38
N LEU A 88 -5.86 -8.63 31.55
CA LEU A 88 -5.83 -10.09 31.63
C LEU A 88 -4.64 -10.59 32.46
N ASP A 89 -4.81 -11.75 33.08
CA ASP A 89 -3.73 -12.41 33.82
C ASP A 89 -2.85 -13.23 32.86
N LEU A 90 -2.02 -12.51 32.10
CA LEU A 90 -1.07 -13.02 31.14
C LEU A 90 0.30 -12.37 31.36
N ASP A 91 1.36 -13.04 30.96
CA ASP A 91 2.70 -12.46 30.86
C ASP A 91 2.76 -11.63 29.57
N TRP A 92 2.15 -10.42 29.59
CA TRP A 92 2.08 -9.59 28.41
C TRP A 92 3.30 -8.69 28.24
N VAL A 93 3.65 -8.46 26.96
CA VAL A 93 4.64 -7.47 26.52
C VAL A 93 4.01 -6.63 25.41
N VAL A 94 3.96 -5.33 25.58
CA VAL A 94 3.49 -4.39 24.57
C VAL A 94 4.70 -3.73 23.92
N LEU A 95 4.85 -3.92 22.61
CA LEU A 95 5.88 -3.27 21.82
C LEU A 95 5.25 -2.15 21.01
N ARG A 96 5.74 -0.92 21.18
CA ARG A 96 5.29 0.28 20.48
C ARG A 96 6.35 0.75 19.49
N PRO A 97 6.46 0.11 18.31
CA PRO A 97 7.44 0.53 17.33
C PRO A 97 7.08 1.89 16.74
N SER A 98 8.11 2.65 16.43
CA SER A 98 8.05 3.79 15.52
C SER A 98 7.89 3.29 14.08
N VAL A 99 8.31 4.06 13.08
CA VAL A 99 8.28 3.62 11.69
C VAL A 99 9.34 2.54 11.47
N VAL A 100 8.88 1.30 11.28
CA VAL A 100 9.76 0.16 11.06
C VAL A 100 10.29 0.19 9.62
N LEU A 101 11.60 0.17 9.49
CA LEU A 101 12.31 0.09 8.23
C LEU A 101 13.14 -1.19 8.17
N GLY A 102 13.19 -1.80 7.00
CA GLY A 102 13.96 -3.01 6.79
C GLY A 102 14.09 -3.33 5.31
N ARG A 103 14.71 -4.46 4.98
CA ARG A 103 14.84 -4.90 3.59
C ARG A 103 13.50 -5.20 2.92
N PRO A 104 12.54 -5.88 3.57
CA PRO A 104 11.17 -5.99 3.07
C PRO A 104 10.50 -4.62 3.02
N VAL A 105 9.79 -4.35 1.91
CA VAL A 105 9.22 -3.03 1.63
C VAL A 105 7.73 -3.04 1.92
N PHE A 106 7.31 -2.29 2.94
CA PHE A 106 5.91 -2.24 3.36
C PHE A 106 5.52 -0.83 3.85
N GLY A 107 4.26 -0.42 3.65
CA GLY A 107 3.71 0.80 4.23
C GLY A 107 4.59 2.04 4.00
N ALA A 108 5.02 2.69 5.08
CA ALA A 108 5.85 3.90 5.03
C ALA A 108 7.22 3.65 4.39
N SER A 109 7.85 2.48 4.59
CA SER A 109 9.15 2.17 3.96
C SER A 109 9.04 2.09 2.44
N ALA A 110 7.90 1.59 1.92
CA ALA A 110 7.62 1.59 0.50
C ALA A 110 7.45 3.01 -0.05
N LEU A 111 6.72 3.86 0.67
CA LEU A 111 6.53 5.26 0.31
C LEU A 111 7.87 6.03 0.28
N PHE A 112 8.71 5.87 1.29
CA PHE A 112 10.02 6.56 1.33
C PHE A 112 10.93 6.14 0.16
N ARG A 113 10.96 4.85 -0.20
CA ARG A 113 11.72 4.40 -1.37
C ARG A 113 11.13 4.95 -2.67
N GLY A 114 9.80 4.98 -2.81
CA GLY A 114 9.14 5.59 -3.96
C GLY A 114 9.43 7.09 -4.08
N LEU A 115 9.33 7.84 -2.96
CA LEU A 115 9.65 9.26 -2.92
C LEU A 115 11.13 9.51 -3.27
N ALA A 116 12.02 8.62 -2.86
CA ALA A 116 13.44 8.70 -3.19
C ALA A 116 13.73 8.64 -4.71
N ALA A 117 12.84 8.05 -5.51
CA ALA A 117 12.98 8.00 -6.97
C ALA A 117 12.57 9.32 -7.66
N LEU A 118 11.87 10.22 -6.96
CA LEU A 118 11.41 11.47 -7.56
C LEU A 118 12.53 12.51 -7.64
N PRO A 119 12.69 13.21 -8.77
CA PRO A 119 13.67 14.32 -8.88
C PRO A 119 13.22 15.57 -8.09
N LEU A 120 11.91 15.70 -7.85
CA LEU A 120 11.30 16.73 -7.01
C LEU A 120 10.59 16.03 -5.85
N LEU A 121 11.07 16.27 -4.63
CA LEU A 121 10.49 15.69 -3.42
C LEU A 121 9.40 16.60 -2.86
N PRO A 122 8.13 16.20 -2.89
CA PRO A 122 7.07 16.94 -2.25
C PRO A 122 7.19 16.88 -0.72
N SER A 123 7.38 18.03 -0.07
CA SER A 123 7.35 18.16 1.39
C SER A 123 5.95 18.50 1.86
N MET A 124 5.45 17.71 2.82
CA MET A 124 4.12 17.90 3.37
C MET A 124 4.14 18.90 4.54
N PRO A 125 3.28 19.92 4.53
CA PRO A 125 3.29 20.92 5.59
C PRO A 125 2.90 20.33 6.94
N GLY A 126 3.70 20.58 7.96
CA GLY A 126 3.42 20.17 9.34
C GLY A 126 3.67 18.71 9.64
N SER A 127 4.52 18.03 8.88
CA SER A 127 4.98 16.67 9.20
C SER A 127 5.79 16.65 10.48
N GLY A 128 5.47 15.72 11.40
CA GLY A 128 6.24 15.48 12.61
C GLY A 128 7.54 14.72 12.33
N ARG A 129 8.42 14.65 13.34
CA ARG A 129 9.68 13.91 13.24
C ARG A 129 9.49 12.42 13.42
N LEU A 130 10.40 11.63 12.86
CA LEU A 130 10.38 10.18 12.84
C LEU A 130 11.67 9.63 13.46
N GLN A 131 11.57 8.80 14.50
CA GLN A 131 12.67 8.00 15.02
C GLN A 131 12.55 6.58 14.44
N VAL A 132 12.98 6.39 13.20
CA VAL A 132 12.83 5.12 12.49
C VAL A 132 13.59 4.00 13.20
N VAL A 133 12.96 2.83 13.33
CA VAL A 133 13.54 1.63 13.94
C VAL A 133 13.79 0.55 12.88
N GLN A 134 14.88 -0.20 13.01
CA GLN A 134 15.20 -1.25 12.05
C GLN A 134 14.40 -2.52 12.36
N LEU A 135 13.92 -3.20 11.30
CA LEU A 135 13.15 -4.45 11.43
C LEU A 135 13.95 -5.52 12.18
N GLU A 136 15.25 -5.60 11.95
CA GLU A 136 16.14 -6.55 12.60
C GLU A 136 16.18 -6.32 14.12
N ASP A 137 16.20 -5.07 14.60
CA ASP A 137 16.18 -4.74 16.01
C ASP A 137 14.83 -5.10 16.65
N VAL A 138 13.73 -4.92 15.90
CA VAL A 138 12.39 -5.34 16.32
C VAL A 138 12.31 -6.86 16.43
N VAL A 139 12.84 -7.61 15.45
CA VAL A 139 12.87 -9.09 15.48
C VAL A 139 13.73 -9.61 16.63
N GLU A 140 14.88 -9.01 16.86
CA GLU A 140 15.75 -9.34 18.00
C GLU A 140 15.05 -9.08 19.34
N THR A 141 14.29 -8.00 19.44
CA THR A 141 13.45 -7.68 20.60
C THR A 141 12.38 -8.77 20.85
N VAL A 142 11.70 -9.20 19.80
CA VAL A 142 10.75 -10.32 19.92
C VAL A 142 11.46 -11.59 20.38
N ALA A 143 12.60 -11.92 19.78
CA ALA A 143 13.37 -13.09 20.16
C ALA A 143 13.80 -13.07 21.64
N PHE A 144 14.20 -11.90 22.16
CA PHE A 144 14.49 -11.71 23.58
C PHE A 144 13.28 -12.04 24.47
N PHE A 145 12.07 -11.57 24.10
CA PHE A 145 10.87 -11.79 24.87
C PHE A 145 10.22 -13.17 24.67
N LEU A 146 10.70 -13.99 23.74
CA LEU A 146 10.30 -15.41 23.67
C LEU A 146 10.88 -16.23 24.83
N SER A 147 11.97 -15.77 25.47
CA SER A 147 12.52 -16.44 26.64
C SER A 147 11.53 -16.39 27.82
N PRO A 148 11.26 -17.54 28.49
CA PRO A 148 10.37 -17.57 29.65
C PRO A 148 10.86 -16.70 30.82
N ASP A 149 12.18 -16.48 30.92
CA ASP A 149 12.80 -15.70 31.99
C ASP A 149 12.82 -14.20 31.72
N SER A 150 12.44 -13.77 30.53
CA SER A 150 12.38 -12.35 30.20
C SER A 150 11.24 -11.63 30.96
N PRO A 151 11.39 -10.32 31.26
CA PRO A 151 10.36 -9.54 31.93
C PRO A 151 9.02 -9.58 31.22
N SER A 152 7.94 -9.44 31.98
CA SER A 152 6.57 -9.33 31.49
C SER A 152 5.83 -8.16 32.13
N ARG A 153 4.62 -7.87 31.66
CA ARG A 153 3.76 -6.76 32.09
C ARG A 153 4.42 -5.39 31.89
N ILE A 154 5.02 -5.24 30.73
CA ILE A 154 5.75 -4.03 30.31
C ILE A 154 5.32 -3.54 28.95
N ALA A 155 5.39 -2.21 28.76
CA ALA A 155 5.20 -1.55 27.48
C ALA A 155 6.49 -0.78 27.11
N LEU A 156 7.00 -0.95 25.89
CA LEU A 156 8.27 -0.41 25.45
C LEU A 156 8.13 0.32 24.11
N ASP A 157 8.66 1.54 24.06
CA ASP A 157 8.80 2.28 22.81
C ASP A 157 10.04 1.75 22.06
N LEU A 158 9.83 1.25 20.83
CA LEU A 158 10.91 0.84 19.94
C LEU A 158 11.20 1.97 18.96
N ALA A 159 12.17 2.79 19.28
CA ALA A 159 12.57 3.95 18.50
C ALA A 159 14.06 3.94 18.18
N GLY A 160 14.43 4.41 16.99
CA GLY A 160 15.83 4.58 16.61
C GLY A 160 16.51 5.70 17.39
N PRO A 161 17.86 5.80 17.27
CA PRO A 161 18.63 6.79 18.01
C PRO A 161 18.40 8.22 17.55
N ASP A 162 18.07 8.40 16.26
CA ASP A 162 17.99 9.71 15.62
C ASP A 162 16.54 10.04 15.22
N ALA A 163 16.14 11.30 15.42
CA ALA A 163 14.87 11.84 14.97
C ALA A 163 15.06 12.64 13.67
N PHE A 164 14.45 12.18 12.58
CA PHE A 164 14.53 12.74 11.24
C PHE A 164 13.26 13.48 10.84
N ALA A 165 13.36 14.51 10.01
CA ALA A 165 12.26 14.92 9.16
C ALA A 165 12.02 13.87 8.06
N MET A 166 10.82 13.84 7.49
CA MET A 166 10.51 12.87 6.41
C MET A 166 11.46 13.02 5.22
N GLU A 167 11.81 14.26 4.87
CA GLU A 167 12.72 14.59 3.78
C GLU A 167 14.13 14.06 4.04
N GLU A 168 14.58 14.04 5.29
CA GLU A 168 15.88 13.50 5.68
C GLU A 168 15.91 11.97 5.52
N VAL A 169 14.85 11.28 5.91
CA VAL A 169 14.70 9.83 5.68
C VAL A 169 14.75 9.52 4.18
N VAL A 170 14.00 10.28 3.37
CA VAL A 170 14.01 10.13 1.91
C VAL A 170 15.38 10.42 1.30
N ALA A 171 16.09 11.43 1.79
CA ALA A 171 17.44 11.75 1.33
C ALA A 171 18.44 10.61 1.63
N HIS A 172 18.31 9.95 2.79
CA HIS A 172 19.11 8.75 3.10
C HIS A 172 18.81 7.61 2.12
N TYR A 173 17.55 7.32 1.83
CA TYR A 173 17.19 6.31 0.82
C TYR A 173 17.67 6.68 -0.57
N ARG A 174 17.59 7.96 -0.95
CA ARG A 174 18.02 8.43 -2.26
C ARG A 174 19.52 8.21 -2.48
N ARG A 175 20.34 8.58 -1.50
CA ARG A 175 21.80 8.30 -1.52
C ARG A 175 22.10 6.81 -1.55
N TRP A 176 21.36 6.01 -0.76
CA TRP A 176 21.49 4.56 -0.75
C TRP A 176 21.17 3.92 -2.11
N LEU A 177 20.17 4.44 -2.83
CA LEU A 177 19.81 4.01 -4.19
C LEU A 177 20.80 4.53 -5.25
N GLY A 178 21.77 5.37 -4.88
CA GLY A 178 22.78 5.92 -5.77
C GLY A 178 22.27 7.04 -6.69
N TRP A 179 21.32 7.85 -6.20
CA TRP A 179 20.82 9.05 -6.88
C TRP A 179 21.26 10.31 -6.14
N ASP A 180 21.47 11.39 -6.91
CA ASP A 180 21.80 12.72 -6.39
C ASP A 180 20.65 13.29 -5.56
N GLU A 181 20.90 14.33 -4.77
CA GLU A 181 19.92 14.98 -3.92
C GLU A 181 18.74 15.52 -4.75
N ALA A 182 17.51 15.28 -4.27
CA ALA A 182 16.30 15.81 -4.88
C ALA A 182 16.06 17.26 -4.45
N ARG A 183 15.48 18.07 -5.33
CA ARG A 183 14.97 19.38 -4.94
C ARG A 183 13.72 19.21 -4.11
N VAL A 184 13.69 19.80 -2.91
CA VAL A 184 12.50 19.77 -2.05
C VAL A 184 11.51 20.83 -2.52
N LEU A 185 10.26 20.40 -2.77
CA LEU A 185 9.15 21.27 -3.13
C LEU A 185 8.14 21.30 -1.97
N ALA A 186 8.11 22.42 -1.23
CA ALA A 186 7.12 22.61 -0.18
C ALA A 186 5.71 22.71 -0.77
N LEU A 187 4.84 21.77 -0.43
CA LEU A 187 3.47 21.79 -0.89
C LEU A 187 2.65 22.80 -0.08
N PRO A 188 1.85 23.65 -0.73
CA PRO A 188 0.89 24.50 -0.01
C PRO A 188 -0.20 23.63 0.65
N ARG A 189 -0.72 24.08 1.79
CA ARG A 189 -1.71 23.31 2.58
C ARG A 189 -2.94 22.87 1.76
N TRP A 190 -3.37 23.67 0.78
CA TRP A 190 -4.51 23.30 -0.06
C TRP A 190 -4.20 22.12 -0.98
N ALA A 191 -2.98 22.05 -1.55
CA ALA A 191 -2.55 20.94 -2.41
C ALA A 191 -2.40 19.65 -1.61
N ALA A 192 -1.84 19.71 -0.41
CA ALA A 192 -1.79 18.58 0.50
C ALA A 192 -3.19 18.03 0.84
N ARG A 193 -4.16 18.92 1.16
CA ARG A 193 -5.55 18.52 1.41
C ARG A 193 -6.20 17.87 0.19
N LEU A 194 -5.93 18.41 -1.01
CA LEU A 194 -6.44 17.81 -2.25
C LEU A 194 -5.90 16.40 -2.46
N LEU A 195 -4.60 16.19 -2.26
CA LEU A 195 -3.98 14.85 -2.37
C LEU A 195 -4.62 13.84 -1.41
N TYR A 196 -4.85 14.21 -0.15
CA TYR A 196 -5.54 13.34 0.81
C TYR A 196 -6.97 13.00 0.38
N ARG A 197 -7.76 13.99 -0.10
CA ARG A 197 -9.12 13.77 -0.60
C ARG A 197 -9.16 12.89 -1.85
N LEU A 198 -8.21 13.06 -2.78
CA LEU A 198 -8.07 12.18 -3.94
C LEU A 198 -7.73 10.74 -3.49
N GLY A 199 -6.86 10.58 -2.50
CA GLY A 199 -6.59 9.28 -1.91
C GLY A 199 -7.85 8.64 -1.31
N ASP A 200 -8.68 9.41 -0.59
CA ASP A 200 -9.95 8.93 -0.05
C ASP A 200 -10.91 8.49 -1.17
N ALA A 201 -11.05 9.30 -2.23
CA ALA A 201 -11.90 8.98 -3.39
C ALA A 201 -11.45 7.69 -4.10
N VAL A 202 -10.15 7.55 -4.35
CA VAL A 202 -9.58 6.34 -4.99
C VAL A 202 -9.78 5.10 -4.11
N SER A 203 -9.81 5.25 -2.80
CA SER A 203 -10.05 4.13 -1.88
C SER A 203 -11.45 3.51 -2.02
N VAL A 204 -12.45 4.26 -2.48
CA VAL A 204 -13.81 3.75 -2.76
C VAL A 204 -13.78 2.68 -3.87
N LEU A 205 -12.85 2.80 -4.82
CA LEU A 205 -12.63 1.82 -5.89
C LEU A 205 -11.88 0.55 -5.41
N GLY A 206 -11.58 0.45 -4.11
CA GLY A 206 -10.89 -0.68 -3.49
C GLY A 206 -9.36 -0.59 -3.50
N TRP A 207 -8.79 0.50 -4.03
CA TRP A 207 -7.35 0.77 -3.98
C TRP A 207 -6.93 1.28 -2.60
N ARG A 208 -5.68 1.05 -2.21
CA ARG A 208 -5.15 1.45 -0.89
C ARG A 208 -4.02 2.48 -1.03
N PRO A 209 -4.31 3.73 -1.41
CA PRO A 209 -3.28 4.76 -1.49
C PRO A 209 -2.74 5.09 -0.09
N PRO A 210 -1.44 5.37 0.06
CA PRO A 210 -0.84 5.70 1.35
C PRO A 210 -1.28 7.09 1.87
N MET A 211 -1.64 7.99 0.96
CA MET A 211 -2.02 9.38 1.25
C MET A 211 -3.54 9.48 1.38
N ARG A 212 -4.08 9.36 2.59
CA ARG A 212 -5.50 9.54 2.92
C ARG A 212 -5.66 10.46 4.13
N THR A 213 -6.84 11.02 4.31
CA THR A 213 -7.13 11.98 5.40
C THR A 213 -6.78 11.39 6.78
N ASN A 214 -7.06 10.10 7.02
CA ASN A 214 -6.71 9.45 8.29
C ASN A 214 -5.20 9.38 8.53
N ALA A 215 -4.38 9.26 7.48
CA ALA A 215 -2.93 9.25 7.60
C ALA A 215 -2.35 10.65 7.91
N ALA A 216 -3.06 11.73 7.54
CA ALA A 216 -2.59 13.09 7.76
C ALA A 216 -2.35 13.42 9.24
N LEU A 217 -3.22 12.93 10.13
CA LEU A 217 -3.06 13.12 11.58
C LEU A 217 -1.81 12.39 12.11
N GLU A 218 -1.61 11.14 11.73
CA GLU A 218 -0.43 10.37 12.14
C GLU A 218 0.86 10.99 11.61
N ILE A 219 0.86 11.45 10.35
CA ILE A 219 2.00 12.15 9.74
C ILE A 219 2.33 13.43 10.51
N SER A 220 1.32 14.22 10.92
CA SER A 220 1.54 15.47 11.64
C SER A 220 2.03 15.26 13.07
N ARG A 221 1.62 14.18 13.72
CA ARG A 221 2.04 13.83 15.10
C ARG A 221 3.49 13.34 15.14
N GLY A 222 3.97 12.76 14.05
CA GLY A 222 5.25 12.09 13.99
C GLY A 222 5.29 10.79 14.79
N ALA A 223 6.46 10.18 14.82
CA ALA A 223 6.68 8.89 15.50
C ALA A 223 8.02 8.96 16.27
N THR A 224 7.97 9.54 17.44
CA THR A 224 9.12 9.69 18.36
C THR A 224 8.74 9.16 19.75
N GLY A 225 9.71 8.61 20.48
CA GLY A 225 9.52 8.11 21.85
C GLY A 225 10.85 7.95 22.56
N ASP A 226 10.82 7.32 23.73
CA ASP A 226 12.01 7.08 24.53
C ASP A 226 12.49 5.62 24.42
N PRO A 227 13.59 5.33 23.70
CA PRO A 227 14.16 3.99 23.61
C PRO A 227 14.93 3.56 24.88
N GLY A 228 15.11 4.43 25.86
CA GLY A 228 15.90 4.16 27.07
C GLY A 228 15.47 2.91 27.83
N PRO A 229 14.19 2.77 28.21
CA PRO A 229 13.69 1.56 28.87
C PRO A 229 13.88 0.27 28.05
N TRP A 230 13.66 0.33 26.75
CA TRP A 230 13.89 -0.80 25.84
C TRP A 230 15.36 -1.26 25.86
N LYS A 231 16.29 -0.31 25.68
CA LYS A 231 17.75 -0.58 25.76
C LYS A 231 18.15 -1.15 27.10
N ALA A 232 17.68 -0.57 28.20
CA ALA A 232 18.02 -0.99 29.55
C ALA A 232 17.55 -2.45 29.86
N ILE A 233 16.39 -2.85 29.35
CA ILE A 233 15.81 -4.17 29.58
C ILE A 233 16.42 -5.22 28.67
N THR A 234 16.59 -4.92 27.38
CA THR A 234 17.00 -5.93 26.38
C THR A 234 18.50 -5.95 26.10
N GLY A 235 19.22 -4.86 26.42
CA GLY A 235 20.61 -4.67 26.00
C GLY A 235 20.78 -4.37 24.51
N ILE A 236 19.68 -4.26 23.75
CA ILE A 236 19.72 -4.00 22.31
C ILE A 236 20.02 -2.51 22.06
N GLU A 237 21.09 -2.22 21.32
CA GLU A 237 21.40 -0.86 20.86
C GLU A 237 20.77 -0.63 19.49
N PRO A 238 19.75 0.28 19.39
CA PRO A 238 19.06 0.53 18.12
C PRO A 238 19.99 1.01 17.03
N ARG A 239 19.95 0.39 15.87
CA ARG A 239 20.77 0.78 14.72
C ARG A 239 20.24 2.04 14.06
N GLY A 240 21.10 3.05 13.89
CA GLY A 240 20.77 4.25 13.13
C GLY A 240 20.51 3.95 11.66
N LEU A 241 19.63 4.75 11.01
CA LEU A 241 19.28 4.58 9.61
C LEU A 241 20.49 4.58 8.66
N PRO A 242 21.47 5.50 8.77
CA PRO A 242 22.65 5.49 7.90
C PRO A 242 23.45 4.19 8.02
N THR A 243 23.65 3.70 9.23
CA THR A 243 24.40 2.46 9.51
C THR A 243 23.70 1.23 8.92
N ALA A 244 22.37 1.13 9.09
CA ALA A 244 21.58 0.04 8.56
C ALA A 244 21.57 0.00 7.02
N LEU A 245 21.48 1.16 6.38
CA LEU A 245 21.55 1.28 4.92
C LEU A 245 22.95 0.95 4.39
N ALA A 246 24.02 1.36 5.07
CA ALA A 246 25.39 1.02 4.70
C ALA A 246 25.68 -0.48 4.82
N ALA A 247 25.14 -1.14 5.85
CA ALA A 247 25.28 -2.59 6.04
C ALA A 247 24.53 -3.42 4.97
N ASN A 248 23.52 -2.84 4.30
CA ASN A 248 22.69 -3.49 3.29
C ASN A 248 22.68 -2.66 1.99
N PRO A 249 23.70 -2.75 1.12
CA PRO A 249 23.76 -1.99 -0.13
C PRO A 249 22.55 -2.22 -1.03
N ALA A 250 22.11 -1.17 -1.71
CA ALA A 250 20.97 -1.23 -2.62
C ALA A 250 21.28 -2.10 -3.84
N THR A 251 20.27 -2.86 -4.25
CA THR A 251 20.32 -3.73 -5.42
C THR A 251 19.55 -3.11 -6.60
N VAL A 252 19.64 -3.75 -7.77
CA VAL A 252 18.87 -3.32 -8.94
C VAL A 252 17.36 -3.45 -8.71
N GLN A 253 16.93 -4.45 -7.93
CA GLN A 253 15.52 -4.64 -7.56
C GLN A 253 14.99 -3.49 -6.70
N ASP A 254 15.81 -2.96 -5.77
CA ASP A 254 15.44 -1.81 -4.96
C ASP A 254 15.21 -0.56 -5.82
N ARG A 255 16.07 -0.35 -6.84
CA ARG A 255 15.92 0.75 -7.81
C ARG A 255 14.68 0.59 -8.68
N TRP A 256 14.40 -0.62 -9.17
CA TRP A 256 13.21 -0.89 -9.95
C TRP A 256 11.93 -0.68 -9.13
N PHE A 257 11.91 -1.19 -7.90
CA PHE A 257 10.79 -0.97 -7.00
C PHE A 257 10.54 0.52 -6.78
N ALA A 258 11.57 1.28 -6.43
CA ALA A 258 11.48 2.72 -6.18
C ALA A 258 10.98 3.47 -7.43
N GLY A 259 11.53 3.19 -8.61
CA GLY A 259 11.14 3.80 -9.88
C GLY A 259 9.71 3.45 -10.31
N LEU A 260 9.23 2.23 -10.03
CA LEU A 260 7.90 1.78 -10.39
C LEU A 260 6.83 2.20 -9.38
N TYR A 261 7.19 2.63 -8.19
CA TYR A 261 6.24 2.88 -7.10
C TYR A 261 5.12 3.85 -7.49
N PHE A 262 5.46 5.00 -8.06
CA PHE A 262 4.46 5.98 -8.54
C PHE A 262 3.98 5.73 -9.97
N ILE A 263 4.71 4.94 -10.76
CA ILE A 263 4.25 4.51 -12.09
C ILE A 263 3.07 3.56 -11.95
N LYS A 264 3.05 2.69 -10.95
CA LYS A 264 1.94 1.76 -10.69
C LYS A 264 0.58 2.47 -10.60
N PRO A 265 0.35 3.44 -9.69
CA PRO A 265 -0.93 4.15 -9.66
C PRO A 265 -1.21 4.96 -10.94
N ALA A 266 -0.19 5.49 -11.62
CA ALA A 266 -0.37 6.18 -12.89
C ALA A 266 -0.92 5.23 -13.98
N ILE A 267 -0.38 4.01 -14.10
CA ILE A 267 -0.89 2.97 -15.02
C ILE A 267 -2.37 2.67 -14.72
N PHE A 268 -2.72 2.43 -13.44
CA PHE A 268 -4.09 2.11 -13.04
C PHE A 268 -5.04 3.33 -13.02
N THR A 269 -4.56 4.50 -13.37
CA THR A 269 -5.37 5.69 -13.66
C THR A 269 -5.52 5.87 -15.17
N VAL A 270 -4.42 5.77 -15.90
CA VAL A 270 -4.39 6.04 -17.36
C VAL A 270 -5.10 4.95 -18.15
N LEU A 271 -4.91 3.66 -17.81
CA LEU A 271 -5.55 2.57 -18.55
C LEU A 271 -7.09 2.60 -18.49
N PRO A 272 -7.74 2.70 -17.31
CA PRO A 272 -9.19 2.84 -17.25
C PRO A 272 -9.68 4.08 -17.98
N PHE A 273 -9.00 5.22 -17.81
CA PHE A 273 -9.35 6.46 -18.50
C PHE A 273 -9.28 6.29 -20.03
N PHE A 274 -8.21 5.66 -20.54
CA PHE A 274 -8.06 5.37 -21.97
C PHE A 274 -9.23 4.56 -22.49
N TRP A 275 -9.55 3.42 -21.88
CA TRP A 275 -10.62 2.53 -22.33
C TRP A 275 -11.99 3.20 -22.24
N ILE A 276 -12.31 3.90 -21.14
CA ILE A 276 -13.58 4.61 -20.97
C ILE A 276 -13.71 5.72 -22.02
N MET A 277 -12.66 6.53 -22.19
CA MET A 277 -12.70 7.61 -23.17
C MET A 277 -12.79 7.12 -24.62
N THR A 278 -12.12 6.01 -24.96
CA THR A 278 -12.24 5.38 -26.28
C THR A 278 -13.68 4.95 -26.54
N GLY A 279 -14.35 4.30 -25.58
CA GLY A 279 -15.76 3.91 -25.70
C GLY A 279 -16.69 5.12 -25.81
N ILE A 280 -16.50 6.16 -25.00
CA ILE A 280 -17.32 7.40 -25.07
C ILE A 280 -17.14 8.09 -26.44
N ILE A 281 -15.91 8.27 -26.89
CA ILE A 281 -15.60 8.90 -28.19
C ILE A 281 -16.24 8.10 -29.32
N SER A 282 -16.13 6.77 -29.29
CA SER A 282 -16.72 5.90 -30.33
C SER A 282 -18.25 6.00 -30.40
N LEU A 283 -18.93 6.28 -29.29
CA LEU A 283 -20.39 6.47 -29.24
C LEU A 283 -20.84 7.91 -29.51
N THR A 284 -19.92 8.87 -29.52
CA THR A 284 -20.24 10.32 -29.64
C THR A 284 -19.56 10.94 -30.85
N THR A 285 -18.48 11.67 -30.60
CA THR A 285 -17.78 12.46 -31.64
C THR A 285 -17.10 11.61 -32.70
N GLY A 286 -16.68 10.39 -32.36
CA GLY A 286 -16.03 9.44 -33.27
C GLY A 286 -16.98 8.50 -34.01
N TRP A 287 -18.29 8.58 -33.76
CA TRP A 287 -19.30 7.67 -34.32
C TRP A 287 -19.22 7.53 -35.84
N GLN A 288 -19.28 8.66 -36.55
CA GLN A 288 -19.23 8.64 -38.02
C GLN A 288 -17.93 8.05 -38.55
N SER A 289 -16.79 8.42 -37.96
CA SER A 289 -15.49 7.90 -38.34
C SER A 289 -15.37 6.40 -38.10
N GLY A 290 -15.90 5.91 -36.98
CA GLY A 290 -15.92 4.48 -36.64
C GLY A 290 -16.77 3.66 -37.62
N VAL A 291 -17.96 4.15 -37.97
CA VAL A 291 -18.83 3.48 -38.97
C VAL A 291 -18.19 3.53 -40.35
N GLN A 292 -17.64 4.68 -40.74
CA GLN A 292 -16.96 4.83 -42.07
C GLN A 292 -15.75 3.91 -42.21
N LEU A 293 -15.04 3.62 -41.14
CA LEU A 293 -13.90 2.70 -41.12
C LEU A 293 -14.29 1.30 -41.61
N LEU A 294 -15.52 0.86 -41.38
CA LEU A 294 -16.04 -0.45 -41.73
C LEU A 294 -16.83 -0.47 -43.06
N ILE A 295 -17.17 0.70 -43.61
CA ILE A 295 -17.84 0.79 -44.91
C ILE A 295 -16.86 0.33 -46.02
N GLY A 296 -17.36 -0.47 -46.95
CA GLY A 296 -16.56 -1.06 -48.03
C GLY A 296 -15.79 -2.32 -47.67
N THR A 297 -15.89 -2.76 -46.41
CA THR A 297 -15.35 -4.05 -45.96
C THR A 297 -16.40 -5.16 -46.02
N ALA A 298 -15.99 -6.41 -45.79
CA ALA A 298 -16.87 -7.57 -45.75
C ALA A 298 -17.98 -7.48 -44.68
N VAL A 299 -17.80 -6.63 -43.65
CA VAL A 299 -18.73 -6.44 -42.52
C VAL A 299 -19.50 -5.10 -42.60
N SER A 300 -19.52 -4.46 -43.76
CA SER A 300 -20.13 -3.14 -43.97
C SER A 300 -21.60 -3.04 -43.50
N ALA A 301 -22.40 -4.10 -43.71
CA ALA A 301 -23.79 -4.17 -43.28
C ALA A 301 -23.95 -4.18 -41.75
N LEU A 302 -22.91 -4.54 -41.00
CA LEU A 302 -22.86 -4.61 -39.56
C LEU A 302 -22.04 -3.48 -38.93
N ALA A 303 -21.63 -2.47 -39.71
CA ALA A 303 -20.74 -1.41 -39.25
C ALA A 303 -21.24 -0.71 -37.97
N ALA A 304 -22.50 -0.26 -37.95
CA ALA A 304 -23.07 0.41 -36.77
C ALA A 304 -23.16 -0.52 -35.54
N PRO A 305 -23.72 -1.74 -35.59
CA PRO A 305 -23.74 -2.61 -34.41
C PRO A 305 -22.34 -3.04 -33.96
N LEU A 306 -21.35 -3.18 -34.84
CA LEU A 306 -19.98 -3.51 -34.44
C LEU A 306 -19.30 -2.34 -33.72
N VAL A 307 -19.52 -1.11 -34.16
CA VAL A 307 -19.02 0.10 -33.44
C VAL A 307 -19.65 0.21 -32.06
N ILE A 308 -20.96 -0.04 -31.92
CA ILE A 308 -21.63 -0.05 -30.61
C ILE A 308 -21.04 -1.13 -29.72
N ALA A 309 -20.92 -2.36 -30.21
CA ALA A 309 -20.40 -3.48 -29.44
C ALA A 309 -18.96 -3.24 -28.97
N GLY A 310 -18.10 -2.72 -29.85
CA GLY A 310 -16.73 -2.33 -29.51
C GLY A 310 -16.68 -1.24 -28.43
N ALA A 311 -17.46 -0.18 -28.60
CA ALA A 311 -17.51 0.90 -27.63
C ALA A 311 -18.04 0.46 -26.26
N LEU A 312 -19.04 -0.43 -26.21
CA LEU A 312 -19.53 -1.00 -24.95
C LEU A 312 -18.48 -1.92 -24.32
N ALA A 313 -17.74 -2.71 -25.10
CA ALA A 313 -16.63 -3.51 -24.60
C ALA A 313 -15.54 -2.63 -23.99
N ASP A 314 -15.17 -1.54 -24.64
CA ASP A 314 -14.18 -0.58 -24.14
C ASP A 314 -14.63 0.05 -22.80
N LEU A 315 -15.90 0.47 -22.68
CA LEU A 315 -16.46 1.00 -21.44
C LEU A 315 -16.43 -0.03 -20.31
N VAL A 316 -16.86 -1.26 -20.59
CA VAL A 316 -16.85 -2.34 -19.60
C VAL A 316 -15.43 -2.67 -19.15
N ILE A 317 -14.49 -2.78 -20.07
CA ILE A 317 -13.08 -3.02 -19.76
C ILE A 317 -12.52 -1.92 -18.87
N GLY A 318 -12.76 -0.66 -19.22
CA GLY A 318 -12.30 0.47 -18.44
C GLY A 318 -12.85 0.47 -17.02
N LEU A 319 -14.13 0.18 -16.84
CA LEU A 319 -14.76 0.05 -15.52
C LEU A 319 -14.22 -1.14 -14.72
N LEU A 320 -14.00 -2.29 -15.37
CA LEU A 320 -13.41 -3.46 -14.72
C LEU A 320 -11.98 -3.20 -14.24
N ILE A 321 -11.16 -2.46 -15.02
CA ILE A 321 -9.79 -2.10 -14.61
C ILE A 321 -9.81 -1.07 -13.48
N ALA A 322 -10.74 -0.12 -13.49
CA ALA A 322 -10.85 0.90 -12.43
C ALA A 322 -11.12 0.29 -11.06
N LEU A 323 -11.89 -0.78 -10.98
CA LEU A 323 -12.25 -1.46 -9.75
C LEU A 323 -11.19 -2.51 -9.37
N ARG A 324 -10.52 -2.36 -8.21
CA ARG A 324 -9.43 -3.25 -7.76
C ARG A 324 -9.79 -4.74 -7.80
N LYS A 325 -11.04 -5.10 -7.45
CA LYS A 325 -11.51 -6.51 -7.41
C LYS A 325 -11.58 -7.16 -8.78
N THR A 326 -11.90 -6.40 -9.82
CA THR A 326 -12.12 -6.89 -11.20
C THR A 326 -10.98 -6.53 -12.15
N ALA A 327 -9.98 -5.76 -11.68
CA ALA A 327 -8.90 -5.23 -12.51
C ALA A 327 -8.16 -6.32 -13.30
N ARG A 328 -7.90 -7.49 -12.71
CA ARG A 328 -7.25 -8.61 -13.41
C ARG A 328 -8.08 -9.12 -14.60
N VAL A 329 -9.40 -9.25 -14.42
CA VAL A 329 -10.32 -9.66 -15.50
C VAL A 329 -10.37 -8.59 -16.58
N GLY A 330 -10.47 -7.31 -16.19
CA GLY A 330 -10.44 -6.19 -17.13
C GLY A 330 -9.17 -6.13 -17.97
N LEU A 331 -8.00 -6.35 -17.35
CA LEU A 331 -6.70 -6.37 -18.08
C LEU A 331 -6.60 -7.52 -19.09
N TRP A 332 -7.05 -8.72 -18.72
CA TRP A 332 -7.10 -9.83 -19.68
C TRP A 332 -8.12 -9.58 -20.80
N GLY A 333 -9.28 -9.01 -20.47
CA GLY A 333 -10.26 -8.57 -21.48
C GLY A 333 -9.69 -7.53 -22.43
N ALA A 334 -8.95 -6.56 -21.91
CA ALA A 334 -8.25 -5.55 -22.71
C ALA A 334 -7.25 -6.15 -23.71
N ILE A 335 -6.43 -7.10 -23.24
CA ILE A 335 -5.49 -7.83 -24.12
C ILE A 335 -6.25 -8.57 -25.22
N GLY A 336 -7.34 -9.28 -24.84
CA GLY A 336 -8.18 -9.99 -25.81
C GLY A 336 -8.77 -9.07 -26.87
N VAL A 337 -9.31 -7.93 -26.47
CA VAL A 337 -9.88 -6.93 -27.41
C VAL A 337 -8.79 -6.29 -28.25
N CYS A 338 -7.61 -5.97 -27.70
CA CYS A 338 -6.47 -5.50 -28.49
C CYS A 338 -6.04 -6.49 -29.56
N VAL A 339 -5.94 -7.79 -29.23
CA VAL A 339 -5.62 -8.85 -30.18
C VAL A 339 -6.71 -8.96 -31.26
N PHE A 340 -7.98 -8.92 -30.84
CA PHE A 340 -9.10 -8.92 -31.77
C PHE A 340 -9.06 -7.74 -32.75
N TYR A 341 -8.82 -6.53 -32.24
CA TYR A 341 -8.72 -5.34 -33.11
C TYR A 341 -7.52 -5.40 -34.05
N ALA A 342 -6.38 -5.94 -33.59
CA ALA A 342 -5.22 -6.14 -34.46
C ALA A 342 -5.52 -7.12 -35.59
N LEU A 343 -6.16 -8.26 -35.28
CA LEU A 343 -6.53 -9.26 -36.29
C LEU A 343 -7.60 -8.75 -37.26
N ALA A 344 -8.69 -8.19 -36.73
CA ALA A 344 -9.79 -7.63 -37.53
C ALA A 344 -9.31 -6.48 -38.41
N GLY A 345 -8.50 -5.56 -37.87
CA GLY A 345 -7.91 -4.47 -38.65
C GLY A 345 -6.99 -4.97 -39.76
N THR A 346 -6.15 -5.96 -39.47
CA THR A 346 -5.28 -6.55 -40.48
C THR A 346 -6.07 -7.24 -41.64
N LEU A 347 -7.17 -7.91 -41.31
CA LEU A 347 -7.99 -8.63 -42.29
C LEU A 347 -8.91 -7.69 -43.09
N LEU A 348 -9.52 -6.70 -42.41
CA LEU A 348 -10.54 -5.85 -43.02
C LEU A 348 -9.97 -4.56 -43.60
N ARG A 349 -8.91 -4.02 -43.02
CA ARG A 349 -8.30 -2.72 -43.34
C ARG A 349 -6.78 -2.79 -43.19
N PRO A 350 -6.08 -3.57 -44.04
CA PRO A 350 -4.60 -3.70 -43.99
C PRO A 350 -3.88 -2.37 -44.22
N ASP A 351 -4.52 -1.41 -44.88
CA ASP A 351 -4.05 -0.03 -45.05
C ASP A 351 -3.74 0.69 -43.74
N LEU A 352 -4.44 0.34 -42.62
CA LEU A 352 -4.20 0.93 -41.32
C LEU A 352 -2.79 0.69 -40.76
N TRP A 353 -2.05 -0.29 -41.28
CA TRP A 353 -0.63 -0.47 -40.92
C TRP A 353 0.25 0.66 -41.46
N ASN A 354 -0.14 1.26 -42.59
CA ASN A 354 0.61 2.31 -43.26
C ASN A 354 0.13 3.72 -42.91
N GLU A 355 -0.93 3.85 -42.08
CA GLU A 355 -1.44 5.12 -41.63
C GLU A 355 -0.39 5.89 -40.79
N PRO A 356 -0.18 7.21 -41.01
CA PRO A 356 0.86 8.00 -40.35
C PRO A 356 0.73 8.00 -38.83
N LEU A 357 -0.50 7.89 -38.28
CA LEU A 357 -0.75 7.81 -36.85
C LEU A 357 -0.60 6.40 -36.27
N GLY A 358 -0.38 5.40 -37.11
CA GLY A 358 -0.10 4.01 -36.72
C GLY A 358 -1.17 3.36 -35.85
N PRO A 359 -2.46 3.36 -36.22
CA PRO A 359 -3.53 2.86 -35.34
C PRO A 359 -3.32 1.39 -34.94
N LEU A 360 -2.89 0.52 -35.86
CA LEU A 360 -2.57 -0.87 -35.53
C LEU A 360 -1.21 -1.02 -34.83
N MET A 361 -0.21 -0.23 -35.21
CA MET A 361 1.10 -0.26 -34.54
C MET A 361 1.02 0.10 -33.04
N LYS A 362 0.12 1.01 -32.65
CA LYS A 362 -0.06 1.40 -31.26
C LYS A 362 -0.63 0.30 -30.37
N ILE A 363 -1.26 -0.72 -30.96
CA ILE A 363 -1.77 -1.86 -30.20
C ILE A 363 -0.62 -2.61 -29.50
N LEU A 364 0.55 -2.72 -30.11
CA LEU A 364 1.69 -3.46 -29.55
C LEU A 364 2.16 -2.89 -28.20
N PRO A 365 2.51 -1.59 -28.07
CA PRO A 365 2.89 -1.01 -26.79
C PRO A 365 1.72 -0.99 -25.78
N ILE A 366 0.46 -0.87 -26.24
CA ILE A 366 -0.71 -0.92 -25.35
C ILE A 366 -0.85 -2.32 -24.74
N VAL A 367 -0.74 -3.39 -25.52
CA VAL A 367 -0.77 -4.77 -25.02
C VAL A 367 0.37 -5.01 -24.02
N LEU A 368 1.59 -4.57 -24.36
CA LEU A 368 2.74 -4.68 -23.45
C LEU A 368 2.47 -3.97 -22.11
N LEU A 369 1.87 -2.77 -22.14
CA LEU A 369 1.52 -2.03 -20.92
C LEU A 369 0.48 -2.79 -20.08
N HIS A 370 -0.46 -3.52 -20.68
CA HIS A 370 -1.40 -4.37 -19.93
C HIS A 370 -0.69 -5.56 -19.26
N PHE A 371 0.31 -6.17 -19.90
CA PHE A 371 1.14 -7.19 -19.26
C PHE A 371 1.94 -6.61 -18.09
N VAL A 372 2.51 -5.41 -18.24
CA VAL A 372 3.17 -4.70 -17.12
C VAL A 372 2.17 -4.47 -15.98
N ALA A 373 0.95 -3.99 -16.30
CA ALA A 373 -0.11 -3.78 -15.33
C ALA A 373 -0.47 -5.08 -14.58
N LEU A 374 -0.58 -6.21 -15.28
CA LEU A 374 -0.83 -7.53 -14.67
C LEU A 374 0.30 -7.94 -13.72
N ALA A 375 1.55 -7.70 -14.11
CA ALA A 375 2.73 -8.05 -13.31
C ALA A 375 2.83 -7.26 -11.99
N ILE A 376 2.35 -6.00 -12.00
CA ILE A 376 2.43 -5.10 -10.83
C ILE A 376 1.10 -4.96 -10.07
N LEU A 377 0.06 -5.72 -10.44
CA LEU A 377 -1.30 -5.59 -9.87
C LEU A 377 -1.41 -5.96 -8.40
N GLU A 378 -0.46 -6.63 -7.81
CA GLU A 378 -0.47 -7.12 -6.42
C GLU A 378 -0.75 -6.06 -5.35
#